data_892e13e8f67050da0224d1ebf789842b
#
_entry.id   892e13e8f67050da0224d1ebf789842b
#
_cell.length_a   1.000
_cell.length_b   1.000
_cell.length_c   1.000
_cell.angle_alpha   90.00
_cell.angle_beta   90.00
_cell.angle_gamma   90.00
#
_symmetry.space_group_name_H-M   'P 1'
#
loop_
_entity.id
_entity.type
_entity.pdbx_description
1 polymer ?
#
loop_
_entity_poly.entity_id
_entity_poly.type
_entity_poly.pdbx_seq_one_letter_code
_entity_poly.pdbx_strand_id
1 'polypeptide(L)'
;EFRRVLFRSSTLADYGIGVEFEAGERALGDAFSAGLGSDAESRIATGWIMMLYAHELRIDWDSNWRCVAFARLPLETAENDSLTPGMYWDDMCDYFDGIEPDSVSGTVTVTQNTAFGSMAGSTSAGCEIRVSWTPLDGTGPDGTMDAGAQVRSWAAFIRSTIRFEEDDAS
;
A
#
# COMPACT_ATOMS: atom_id res chain seq x y z
N GLU A 1 -6.47 8.09 -8.13
CA GLU A 1 -5.80 8.23 -9.43
C GLU A 1 -4.86 7.05 -9.64
N PHE A 2 -4.87 6.48 -10.85
CA PHE A 2 -3.98 5.37 -11.22
C PHE A 2 -2.98 5.86 -12.26
N ARG A 3 -1.69 5.66 -11.98
CA ARG A 3 -0.63 5.97 -12.91
C ARG A 3 0.19 4.72 -13.24
N ARG A 4 0.30 4.38 -14.52
CA ARG A 4 1.13 3.28 -15.00
C ARG A 4 2.59 3.73 -15.13
N VAL A 5 3.50 2.98 -14.51
CA VAL A 5 4.94 3.22 -14.58
C VAL A 5 5.64 1.97 -15.11
N LEU A 6 6.46 2.12 -16.13
CA LEU A 6 7.30 1.06 -16.69
C LEU A 6 8.71 1.20 -16.12
N PHE A 7 9.16 0.18 -15.41
CA PHE A 7 10.53 0.09 -14.93
C PHE A 7 11.32 -0.96 -15.72
N ARG A 8 12.57 -0.64 -16.05
CA ARG A 8 13.56 -1.62 -16.49
C ARG A 8 14.66 -1.70 -15.45
N SER A 9 14.73 -2.83 -14.74
CA SER A 9 15.85 -3.16 -13.88
C SER A 9 16.50 -4.42 -14.40
N SER A 10 17.64 -4.31 -15.04
CA SER A 10 18.37 -5.42 -15.65
C SER A 10 19.00 -6.40 -14.67
N THR A 11 18.97 -6.09 -13.36
CA THR A 11 19.60 -6.92 -12.32
C THR A 11 18.61 -7.77 -11.54
N LEU A 12 17.34 -7.37 -11.47
CA LEU A 12 16.33 -8.07 -10.69
C LEU A 12 15.35 -8.87 -11.55
N ALA A 13 14.94 -8.33 -12.68
CA ALA A 13 13.99 -8.95 -13.59
C ALA A 13 14.21 -8.46 -15.03
N ASP A 14 13.76 -9.25 -16.02
CA ASP A 14 13.82 -8.87 -17.42
C ASP A 14 12.77 -7.82 -17.78
N TYR A 15 11.61 -7.90 -17.15
CA TYR A 15 10.52 -6.94 -17.32
C TYR A 15 9.86 -6.59 -15.98
N GLY A 16 9.33 -5.39 -15.90
CA GLY A 16 8.52 -4.94 -14.79
C GLY A 16 7.45 -3.96 -15.24
N ILE A 17 6.28 -4.07 -14.64
CA ILE A 17 5.17 -3.14 -14.82
C ILE A 17 4.64 -2.74 -13.47
N GLY A 18 4.44 -1.44 -13.26
CA GLY A 18 3.96 -0.90 -12.01
C GLY A 18 2.67 -0.10 -12.18
N VAL A 19 1.90 -0.04 -11.10
CA VAL A 19 0.71 0.79 -10.95
C VAL A 19 0.83 1.55 -9.64
N GLU A 20 0.62 2.86 -9.69
CA GLU A 20 0.56 3.73 -8.50
C GLU A 20 -0.89 4.00 -8.12
N PHE A 21 -1.13 4.17 -6.82
CA PHE A 21 -2.44 4.39 -6.24
C PHE A 21 -2.42 5.59 -5.31
N GLU A 22 -3.52 6.32 -5.33
CA GLU A 22 -3.86 7.31 -4.32
C GLU A 22 -5.35 7.13 -3.96
N ALA A 23 -5.65 6.96 -2.69
CA ALA A 23 -7.00 6.83 -2.17
C ALA A 23 -7.20 7.79 -0.99
N GLY A 24 -8.36 8.43 -0.92
CA GLY A 24 -8.73 9.37 0.12
C GLY A 24 -9.32 10.65 -0.44
N GLU A 25 -9.88 11.46 0.43
CA GLU A 25 -10.34 12.79 0.09
C GLU A 25 -9.21 13.79 0.29
N ARG A 26 -8.80 14.46 -0.78
CA ARG A 26 -8.17 15.76 -0.61
C ARG A 26 -9.26 16.69 -0.07
N ALA A 27 -9.10 17.15 1.16
CA ALA A 27 -9.84 18.33 1.58
C ALA A 27 -9.58 19.37 0.48
N LEU A 28 -10.61 19.69 -0.30
CA LEU A 28 -10.62 20.86 -1.16
C LEU A 28 -10.52 22.03 -0.18
N GLY A 29 -9.28 22.36 0.17
CA GLY A 29 -8.97 23.50 1.01
C GLY A 29 -9.51 24.71 0.29
N ASP A 30 -10.62 25.23 0.79
CA ASP A 30 -10.97 26.60 0.55
C ASP A 30 -9.73 27.44 0.84
N ALA A 31 -9.21 28.07 -0.18
CA ALA A 31 -8.14 29.04 -0.09
C ALA A 31 -8.55 30.29 0.74
N PHE A 32 -9.52 30.15 1.66
CA PHE A 32 -10.14 31.25 2.38
C PHE A 32 -10.36 31.07 3.89
N SER A 33 -9.71 30.09 4.51
CA SER A 33 -9.75 29.95 5.97
C SER A 33 -8.35 29.92 6.57
N ALA A 34 -7.64 30.99 6.44
CA ALA A 34 -6.51 31.29 7.31
C ALA A 34 -7.04 31.54 8.73
N GLY A 35 -6.94 30.60 9.66
CA GLY A 35 -7.03 30.93 11.06
C GLY A 35 -7.72 29.98 12.04
N LEU A 36 -8.09 28.76 11.70
CA LEU A 36 -8.57 27.79 12.69
C LEU A 36 -7.86 26.45 12.47
N GLY A 37 -7.29 25.90 13.54
CA GLY A 37 -6.39 24.76 13.55
C GLY A 37 -6.81 23.63 12.61
N SER A 38 -5.90 23.26 11.73
CA SER A 38 -6.08 22.22 10.74
C SER A 38 -5.82 20.85 11.37
N ASP A 39 -6.76 20.31 12.13
CA ASP A 39 -6.75 18.91 12.55
C ASP A 39 -7.40 17.97 11.51
N ALA A 40 -7.79 18.51 10.37
CA ALA A 40 -8.15 17.70 9.20
C ALA A 40 -6.88 17.36 8.42
N GLU A 41 -5.99 16.54 9.00
CA GLU A 41 -4.96 15.89 8.24
C GLU A 41 -5.63 15.10 7.12
N SER A 42 -5.27 15.45 5.89
CA SER A 42 -5.70 14.76 4.68
C SER A 42 -5.46 13.26 4.84
N ARG A 43 -6.50 12.47 5.07
CA ARG A 43 -6.45 11.02 5.19
C ARG A 43 -6.26 10.44 3.80
N ILE A 44 -5.04 10.50 3.30
CA ILE A 44 -4.67 9.96 1.99
C ILE A 44 -3.78 8.73 2.20
N ALA A 45 -4.19 7.61 1.63
CA ALA A 45 -3.33 6.45 1.45
C ALA A 45 -2.72 6.49 0.06
N THR A 46 -1.43 6.21 -0.02
CA THR A 46 -0.71 6.08 -1.29
C THR A 46 -0.02 4.73 -1.35
N GLY A 47 0.25 4.26 -2.53
CA GLY A 47 1.02 3.03 -2.71
C GLY A 47 1.28 2.71 -4.16
N TRP A 48 1.99 1.63 -4.36
CA TRP A 48 2.23 1.07 -5.68
C TRP A 48 2.36 -0.45 -5.59
N ILE A 49 2.13 -1.10 -6.71
CA ILE A 49 2.43 -2.51 -6.94
C ILE A 49 3.21 -2.64 -8.25
N MET A 50 4.20 -3.49 -8.23
CA MET A 50 5.01 -3.84 -9.40
C MET A 50 4.99 -5.34 -9.61
N MET A 51 4.68 -5.78 -10.83
CA MET A 51 4.84 -7.15 -11.26
C MET A 51 6.16 -7.28 -12.03
N LEU A 52 6.99 -8.19 -11.58
CA LEU A 52 8.29 -8.50 -12.15
C LEU A 52 8.22 -9.84 -12.87
N TYR A 53 8.86 -9.93 -14.03
CA TYR A 53 8.98 -11.16 -14.80
C TYR A 53 10.43 -11.42 -15.17
N ALA A 54 10.87 -12.66 -14.97
CA ALA A 54 12.15 -13.16 -15.43
C ALA A 54 11.95 -14.31 -16.43
N HIS A 55 12.72 -14.30 -17.54
CA HIS A 55 12.66 -15.36 -18.54
C HIS A 55 13.08 -16.73 -17.97
N GLU A 56 14.04 -16.71 -17.05
CA GLU A 56 14.48 -17.92 -16.34
C GLU A 56 13.80 -18.01 -14.99
N LEU A 57 13.45 -19.24 -14.60
CA LEU A 57 12.90 -19.52 -13.28
C LEU A 57 13.84 -19.00 -12.18
N ARG A 58 13.31 -18.14 -11.32
CA ARG A 58 14.04 -17.63 -10.16
C ARG A 58 13.84 -18.55 -8.96
N ILE A 59 14.92 -19.10 -8.45
CA ILE A 59 14.88 -20.01 -7.29
C ILE A 59 14.37 -19.27 -6.04
N ASP A 60 14.76 -18.02 -5.87
CA ASP A 60 14.35 -17.15 -4.76
C ASP A 60 12.86 -16.75 -4.81
N TRP A 61 12.22 -16.87 -5.97
CA TRP A 61 10.78 -16.64 -6.15
C TRP A 61 9.97 -17.92 -6.27
N ASP A 62 10.63 -19.02 -6.57
CA ASP A 62 10.02 -20.29 -7.03
C ASP A 62 9.06 -20.07 -8.21
N SER A 63 9.38 -19.11 -9.07
CA SER A 63 8.55 -18.64 -10.16
C SER A 63 9.34 -17.77 -11.15
N ASN A 64 8.75 -17.53 -12.32
CA ASN A 64 9.16 -16.48 -13.24
C ASN A 64 8.58 -15.11 -12.85
N TRP A 65 7.60 -15.08 -11.93
CA TRP A 65 6.88 -13.89 -11.52
C TRP A 65 7.12 -13.53 -10.06
N ARG A 66 7.17 -12.23 -9.79
CA ARG A 66 7.17 -11.69 -8.42
C ARG A 66 6.40 -10.39 -8.36
N CYS A 67 5.53 -10.26 -7.38
CA CYS A 67 4.91 -8.99 -7.04
C CYS A 67 5.69 -8.33 -5.90
N VAL A 68 5.91 -7.03 -6.03
CA VAL A 68 6.50 -6.17 -5.00
C VAL A 68 5.57 -4.99 -4.81
N ALA A 69 5.24 -4.66 -3.58
CA ALA A 69 4.30 -3.60 -3.30
C ALA A 69 4.72 -2.74 -2.11
N PHE A 70 4.24 -1.52 -2.12
CA PHE A 70 4.43 -0.53 -1.07
C PHE A 70 3.10 0.17 -0.79
N ALA A 71 2.85 0.45 0.47
CA ALA A 71 1.77 1.32 0.89
C ALA A 71 2.24 2.29 1.98
N ARG A 72 1.77 3.52 1.91
CA ARG A 72 1.83 4.50 2.98
C ARG A 72 0.41 4.82 3.39
N LEU A 73 0.09 4.51 4.63
CA LEU A 73 -1.26 4.55 5.16
C LEU A 73 -1.37 5.63 6.23
N PRO A 74 -2.48 6.36 6.30
CA PRO A 74 -2.73 7.26 7.39
C PRO A 74 -2.94 6.46 8.67
N LEU A 75 -2.40 6.96 9.78
CA LEU A 75 -2.54 6.38 11.10
C LEU A 75 -2.82 7.49 12.09
N GLU A 76 -3.86 7.31 12.91
CA GLU A 76 -4.10 8.22 14.03
C GLU A 76 -3.08 7.99 15.13
N THR A 77 -2.65 9.07 15.79
CA THR A 77 -1.63 8.98 16.85
C THR A 77 -2.08 8.06 17.99
N ALA A 78 -3.39 8.00 18.29
CA ALA A 78 -3.96 7.12 19.28
C ALA A 78 -3.90 5.63 18.90
N GLU A 79 -3.78 5.31 17.63
CA GLU A 79 -3.70 3.94 17.11
C GLU A 79 -2.25 3.40 17.06
N ASN A 80 -1.27 4.24 17.40
CA ASN A 80 0.13 3.84 17.38
C ASN A 80 0.52 3.09 18.66
N ASP A 81 0.31 1.80 18.65
CA ASP A 81 0.72 0.89 19.73
C ASP A 81 1.57 -0.28 19.20
N SER A 82 2.00 -1.15 20.10
CA SER A 82 2.87 -2.28 19.74
C SER A 82 2.16 -3.39 18.94
N LEU A 83 0.83 -3.40 18.89
CA LEU A 83 0.04 -4.38 18.13
C LEU A 83 -0.25 -3.90 16.71
N THR A 84 -0.19 -2.61 16.47
CA THR A 84 -0.54 -1.99 15.19
C THR A 84 0.18 -2.62 13.99
N PRO A 85 1.50 -2.89 14.00
CA PRO A 85 2.16 -3.52 12.87
C PRO A 85 1.60 -4.89 12.52
N GLY A 86 1.34 -5.73 13.52
CA GLY A 86 0.77 -7.07 13.33
C GLY A 86 -0.65 -7.01 12.77
N MET A 87 -1.49 -6.11 13.27
CA MET A 87 -2.86 -5.92 12.79
C MET A 87 -2.89 -5.51 11.32
N TYR A 88 -2.06 -4.54 10.91
CA TYR A 88 -1.98 -4.13 9.50
C TYR A 88 -1.46 -5.24 8.60
N TRP A 89 -0.52 -6.05 9.09
CA TRP A 89 -0.02 -7.21 8.35
C TRP A 89 -1.11 -8.25 8.13
N ASP A 90 -1.84 -8.60 9.16
CA ASP A 90 -2.91 -9.59 9.09
C ASP A 90 -4.06 -9.10 8.19
N ASP A 91 -4.49 -7.85 8.36
CA ASP A 91 -5.50 -7.23 7.51
C ASP A 91 -5.10 -7.24 6.04
N MET A 92 -3.82 -6.93 5.74
CA MET A 92 -3.30 -6.99 4.38
C MET A 92 -3.36 -8.40 3.81
N CYS A 93 -2.96 -9.40 4.59
CA CYS A 93 -2.95 -10.79 4.14
C CYS A 93 -4.35 -11.30 3.79
N ASP A 94 -5.39 -10.80 4.46
CA ASP A 94 -6.78 -11.17 4.18
C ASP A 94 -7.26 -10.72 2.79
N TYR A 95 -6.60 -9.74 2.19
CA TYR A 95 -6.90 -9.27 0.82
C TYR A 95 -6.20 -10.07 -0.28
N PHE A 96 -5.20 -10.88 0.06
CA PHE A 96 -4.48 -11.64 -0.95
C PHE A 96 -5.30 -12.82 -1.45
N ASP A 97 -5.36 -12.92 -2.76
CA ASP A 97 -5.95 -14.06 -3.48
C ASP A 97 -5.09 -14.40 -4.68
N GLY A 98 -5.07 -15.67 -5.07
CA GLY A 98 -4.26 -16.11 -6.21
C GLY A 98 -2.75 -15.95 -6.00
N ILE A 99 -2.26 -16.24 -4.80
CA ILE A 99 -0.85 -16.18 -4.43
C ILE A 99 -0.35 -17.51 -3.87
N GLU A 100 0.96 -17.72 -3.90
CA GLU A 100 1.61 -18.77 -3.12
C GLU A 100 1.68 -18.31 -1.65
N PRO A 101 0.98 -18.99 -0.70
CA PRO A 101 0.80 -18.47 0.66
C PRO A 101 2.12 -18.26 1.41
N ASP A 102 3.05 -19.19 1.27
CA ASP A 102 4.34 -19.17 1.96
C ASP A 102 5.36 -18.20 1.34
N SER A 103 4.99 -17.55 0.25
CA SER A 103 5.85 -16.61 -0.48
C SER A 103 5.80 -15.18 0.04
N VAL A 104 4.81 -14.85 0.88
CA VAL A 104 4.59 -13.48 1.36
C VAL A 104 5.65 -13.11 2.38
N SER A 105 6.35 -12.02 2.12
CA SER A 105 7.35 -11.49 3.05
C SER A 105 7.42 -9.97 2.97
N GLY A 106 7.73 -9.33 4.09
CA GLY A 106 7.83 -7.88 4.10
C GLY A 106 8.00 -7.28 5.48
N THR A 107 7.77 -5.99 5.57
CA THR A 107 7.88 -5.20 6.79
C THR A 107 6.72 -4.24 6.92
N VAL A 108 6.27 -4.04 8.16
CA VAL A 108 5.37 -2.94 8.54
C VAL A 108 6.14 -2.01 9.47
N THR A 109 6.22 -0.74 9.11
CA THR A 109 6.91 0.28 9.90
C THR A 109 5.88 1.30 10.37
N VAL A 110 5.75 1.46 11.67
CA VAL A 110 4.91 2.50 12.27
C VAL A 110 5.82 3.57 12.86
N THR A 111 5.56 4.81 12.48
CA THR A 111 6.36 5.98 12.90
C THR A 111 5.49 6.96 13.66
N GLN A 112 6.08 7.62 14.64
CA GLN A 112 5.50 8.76 15.33
C GLN A 112 6.47 9.92 15.23
N ASN A 113 5.96 11.05 14.76
CA ASN A 113 6.73 12.28 14.67
C ASN A 113 6.23 13.28 15.73
N THR A 114 7.15 13.88 16.45
CA THR A 114 6.86 14.95 17.38
C THR A 114 7.61 16.21 16.93
N ALA A 115 6.89 17.28 16.70
CA ALA A 115 7.48 18.54 16.28
C ALA A 115 7.90 19.40 17.47
N PHE A 116 8.99 20.12 17.31
CA PHE A 116 9.58 20.99 18.32
C PHE A 116 9.86 22.40 17.75
N GLY A 117 10.13 23.34 18.61
CA GLY A 117 10.47 24.71 18.25
C GLY A 117 9.25 25.46 17.69
N SER A 118 9.41 26.12 16.56
CA SER A 118 8.31 26.88 15.90
C SER A 118 7.19 25.98 15.36
N MET A 119 7.43 24.67 15.27
CA MET A 119 6.45 23.66 14.84
C MET A 119 5.87 22.88 16.03
N ALA A 120 6.21 23.24 17.27
CA ALA A 120 5.75 22.51 18.45
C ALA A 120 4.22 22.46 18.53
N GLY A 121 3.71 21.33 19.01
CA GLY A 121 2.27 21.07 19.15
C GLY A 121 1.67 20.21 18.08
N SER A 122 2.40 19.87 17.00
CA SER A 122 1.98 18.86 16.03
C SER A 122 2.63 17.50 16.34
N THR A 123 1.80 16.47 16.40
CA THR A 123 2.24 15.08 16.39
C THR A 123 1.57 14.38 15.23
N SER A 124 2.31 13.54 14.52
CA SER A 124 1.74 12.74 13.44
C SER A 124 2.24 11.30 13.54
N ALA A 125 1.42 10.36 13.11
CA ALA A 125 1.79 8.98 12.99
C ALA A 125 1.61 8.51 11.54
N GLY A 126 2.34 7.48 11.15
CA GLY A 126 2.24 6.91 9.82
C GLY A 126 2.57 5.43 9.83
N CYS A 127 2.01 4.71 8.88
CA CYS A 127 2.28 3.30 8.66
C CYS A 127 2.78 3.10 7.24
N GLU A 128 3.91 2.41 7.09
CA GLU A 128 4.44 2.01 5.79
C GLU A 128 4.55 0.49 5.72
N ILE A 129 4.05 -0.08 4.64
CA ILE A 129 4.16 -1.51 4.35
C ILE A 129 5.02 -1.70 3.10
N ARG A 130 6.01 -2.58 3.22
CA ARG A 130 6.80 -3.10 2.10
C ARG A 130 6.62 -4.60 2.08
N VAL A 131 6.12 -5.12 0.97
CA VAL A 131 5.77 -6.53 0.87
C VAL A 131 6.09 -7.07 -0.52
N SER A 132 6.41 -8.34 -0.59
CA SER A 132 6.53 -9.05 -1.86
C SER A 132 5.96 -10.47 -1.73
N TRP A 133 5.49 -11.02 -2.84
CA TRP A 133 4.91 -12.35 -2.92
C TRP A 133 5.03 -12.93 -4.33
N THR A 134 4.89 -14.25 -4.43
CA THR A 134 4.78 -14.93 -5.71
C THR A 134 3.31 -15.12 -6.07
N PRO A 135 2.82 -14.54 -7.18
CA PRO A 135 1.48 -14.80 -7.65
C PRO A 135 1.38 -16.21 -8.23
N LEU A 136 0.20 -16.84 -8.11
CA LEU A 136 -0.07 -18.12 -8.76
C LEU A 136 -0.05 -17.94 -10.27
N ASP A 137 0.65 -18.84 -10.94
CA ASP A 137 0.64 -18.91 -12.40
C ASP A 137 -0.60 -19.69 -12.90
N GLY A 138 -0.96 -19.50 -14.16
CA GLY A 138 -2.07 -20.21 -14.78
C GLY A 138 -3.48 -19.75 -14.37
N THR A 139 -3.62 -18.71 -13.59
CA THR A 139 -4.92 -18.19 -13.11
C THR A 139 -5.54 -17.11 -14.01
N GLY A 140 -4.75 -16.54 -14.91
CA GLY A 140 -5.18 -15.50 -15.84
C GLY A 140 -6.06 -16.03 -16.99
N PRO A 141 -6.80 -15.14 -17.67
CA PRO A 141 -7.70 -15.49 -18.77
C PRO A 141 -7.00 -16.14 -19.95
N ASP A 142 -5.72 -15.86 -20.14
CA ASP A 142 -4.85 -16.39 -21.19
C ASP A 142 -4.02 -17.59 -20.74
N GLY A 143 -4.28 -18.14 -19.55
CA GLY A 143 -3.54 -19.23 -18.96
C GLY A 143 -2.21 -18.85 -18.32
N THR A 144 -1.93 -17.57 -18.18
CA THR A 144 -0.76 -17.03 -17.44
C THR A 144 -1.18 -16.45 -16.09
N MET A 145 -0.32 -15.68 -15.47
CA MET A 145 -0.59 -15.00 -14.21
C MET A 145 -1.61 -13.86 -14.40
N ASP A 146 -2.62 -13.78 -13.53
CA ASP A 146 -3.61 -12.69 -13.55
C ASP A 146 -3.07 -11.43 -12.84
N ALA A 147 -2.38 -10.59 -13.59
CA ALA A 147 -1.85 -9.34 -13.09
C ALA A 147 -2.96 -8.38 -12.62
N GLY A 148 -4.10 -8.39 -13.28
CA GLY A 148 -5.26 -7.56 -12.91
C GLY A 148 -5.82 -7.94 -11.54
N ALA A 149 -5.88 -9.22 -11.22
CA ALA A 149 -6.31 -9.69 -9.91
C ALA A 149 -5.35 -9.24 -8.81
N GLN A 150 -4.03 -9.30 -9.04
CA GLN A 150 -3.02 -8.83 -8.09
C GLN A 150 -3.16 -7.32 -7.82
N VAL A 151 -3.36 -6.52 -8.86
CA VAL A 151 -3.57 -5.07 -8.76
C VAL A 151 -4.86 -4.77 -7.98
N ARG A 152 -5.97 -5.48 -8.27
CA ARG A 152 -7.25 -5.28 -7.57
C ARG A 152 -7.16 -5.62 -6.09
N SER A 153 -6.51 -6.70 -5.72
CA SER A 153 -6.32 -7.10 -4.31
C SER A 153 -5.55 -6.03 -3.54
N TRP A 154 -4.46 -5.53 -4.10
CA TRP A 154 -3.66 -4.48 -3.48
C TRP A 154 -4.42 -3.16 -3.36
N ALA A 155 -5.12 -2.75 -4.41
CA ALA A 155 -5.95 -1.55 -4.41
C ALA A 155 -7.09 -1.64 -3.37
N ALA A 156 -7.74 -2.81 -3.27
CA ALA A 156 -8.79 -3.04 -2.29
C ALA A 156 -8.27 -2.92 -0.85
N PHE A 157 -7.09 -3.48 -0.56
CA PHE A 157 -6.45 -3.33 0.73
C PHE A 157 -6.17 -1.85 1.05
N ILE A 158 -5.48 -1.12 0.16
CA ILE A 158 -5.18 0.31 0.38
C ILE A 158 -6.48 1.10 0.61
N ARG A 159 -7.51 0.86 -0.17
CA ARG A 159 -8.81 1.52 -0.01
C ARG A 159 -9.47 1.22 1.33
N SER A 160 -9.35 0.00 1.84
CA SER A 160 -9.94 -0.40 3.12
C SER A 160 -9.36 0.35 4.31
N THR A 161 -8.14 0.87 4.18
CA THR A 161 -7.47 1.62 5.25
C THR A 161 -7.95 3.05 5.37
N ILE A 162 -8.70 3.55 4.38
CA ILE A 162 -9.37 4.84 4.43
C ILE A 162 -10.75 4.64 5.04
N ARG A 163 -10.91 5.01 6.30
CA ARG A 163 -12.21 5.05 6.96
C ARG A 163 -12.91 6.33 6.52
N PHE A 164 -13.93 6.17 5.69
CA PHE A 164 -14.90 7.25 5.51
C PHE A 164 -15.75 7.31 6.77
N GLU A 165 -15.84 8.45 7.41
CA GLU A 165 -16.84 8.72 8.41
C GLU A 165 -18.22 8.80 7.72
N GLU A 166 -18.73 7.69 7.25
CA GLU A 166 -20.14 7.48 6.93
C GLU A 166 -20.66 6.51 7.99
N ASP A 167 -21.29 7.09 9.03
CA ASP A 167 -22.36 6.49 9.84
C ASP A 167 -22.34 6.97 11.30
N ASP A 168 -22.43 8.28 11.49
CA ASP A 168 -22.99 8.82 12.75
C ASP A 168 -24.09 9.86 12.43
N ALA A 169 -24.99 9.52 11.51
CA ALA A 169 -26.24 10.21 11.28
C ALA A 169 -27.40 9.22 11.37
N SER A 170 -27.69 8.78 12.61
CA SER A 170 -28.98 8.17 12.96
C SER A 170 -29.37 8.58 14.35
#